data_509f2325f582185c48c767814047f683
#
_entry.id   509f2325f582185c48c767814047f683
#
_cell.length_a   1.000
_cell.length_b   1.000
_cell.length_c   1.000
_cell.angle_alpha   90.00
_cell.angle_beta   90.00
_cell.angle_gamma   90.00
#
_symmetry.space_group_name_H-M   'P 1'
#
loop_
_entity.id
_entity.type
_entity.pdbx_description
1 polymer ?
#
loop_
_entity_poly.entity_id
_entity_poly.type
_entity_poly.pdbx_seq_one_letter_code
_entity_poly.pdbx_strand_id
1 'polypeptide(L)'
;MWKRLRLQQVFTNLHLEGIYIPFFQKVIHTPAGGFSIIIKLRTGMTATRIMKKSEAIAIGMKAAEVTLERIRGHKFRLSVRTENERVLPIFPAKNGELGIPEVLTSIPFGVNADGYQVRLPLFSKSGGSVTLIGGNPGQGKSSAVKIILAGCVGTNSCVIWFDPKSGADANPYKDRVEVVSDPKNPGQFLDYLVRIQELIFQRNQIISQGYDISVLPRVVLFIDEWALLTALGTKQEQQLIQTEIRNLAATGRSANVSLVLATQRPTSVNIDVATRELSNNRVAFLVGDTHASEAILGQTGAESKTNPLSPGQALVWLDGLLQRTTIYEVPEQLVTWCKNAAGYKITLQEAEERGEVFRRECGIKEF
;
A
#
# COMPACT_ATOMS: atom_id res chain seq x y z
N MET A 1 27.94 17.28 14.79
CA MET A 1 28.14 17.70 16.18
C MET A 1 27.13 18.79 16.59
N TRP A 2 27.10 19.93 15.91
CA TRP A 2 26.21 21.07 16.23
C TRP A 2 24.72 20.73 16.29
N LYS A 3 24.15 20.00 15.33
CA LYS A 3 22.71 19.61 15.29
C LYS A 3 22.33 18.77 16.52
N ARG A 4 23.22 17.91 16.99
CA ARG A 4 23.03 17.10 18.18
C ARG A 4 23.00 17.95 19.48
N LEU A 5 23.97 18.86 19.62
CA LEU A 5 24.04 19.75 20.78
C LEU A 5 22.82 20.65 20.85
N ARG A 6 22.41 21.22 19.72
CA ARG A 6 21.22 22.05 19.63
C ARG A 6 19.94 21.26 19.99
N LEU A 7 19.79 20.04 19.47
CA LEU A 7 18.63 19.19 19.81
C LEU A 7 18.60 18.85 21.29
N GLN A 8 19.75 18.57 21.90
CA GLN A 8 19.84 18.31 23.33
C GLN A 8 19.47 19.53 24.17
N GLN A 9 19.89 20.72 23.77
CA GLN A 9 19.50 21.98 24.40
C GLN A 9 18.00 22.24 24.26
N VAL A 10 17.39 21.97 23.10
CA VAL A 10 15.95 22.06 22.90
C VAL A 10 15.20 21.10 23.82
N PHE A 11 15.66 19.87 23.98
CA PHE A 11 15.05 18.90 24.90
C PHE A 11 15.13 19.36 26.36
N THR A 12 16.26 19.90 26.80
CA THR A 12 16.41 20.46 28.14
C THR A 12 15.44 21.62 28.36
N ASN A 13 15.38 22.58 27.44
CA ASN A 13 14.50 23.74 27.53
C ASN A 13 13.00 23.37 27.54
N LEU A 14 12.64 22.22 26.97
CA LEU A 14 11.27 21.72 26.93
C LEU A 14 10.95 20.72 28.06
N HIS A 15 11.86 20.56 29.03
CA HIS A 15 11.74 19.57 30.12
C HIS A 15 11.51 18.13 29.62
N LEU A 16 12.33 17.72 28.64
CA LEU A 16 12.34 16.40 28.03
C LEU A 16 13.62 15.62 28.39
N GLU A 17 14.10 15.74 29.65
CA GLU A 17 15.37 15.16 30.13
C GLU A 17 15.40 13.62 30.07
N GLY A 18 14.24 12.98 29.98
CA GLY A 18 14.14 11.52 29.79
C GLY A 18 14.56 11.02 28.40
N ILE A 19 14.96 11.93 27.48
CA ILE A 19 15.45 11.57 26.15
C ILE A 19 16.98 11.48 26.17
N TYR A 20 17.50 10.36 25.74
CA TYR A 20 18.93 10.15 25.63
C TYR A 20 19.36 10.03 24.14
N ILE A 21 20.29 10.84 23.73
CA ILE A 21 20.95 10.75 22.43
C ILE A 21 22.30 10.04 22.63
N PRO A 22 22.50 8.81 22.13
CA PRO A 22 23.75 8.07 22.31
C PRO A 22 24.93 8.85 21.76
N PHE A 23 26.07 8.85 22.46
CA PHE A 23 27.23 9.69 22.11
C PHE A 23 27.76 9.41 20.71
N PHE A 24 27.86 8.15 20.32
CA PHE A 24 28.35 7.72 19.00
C PHE A 24 27.28 7.68 17.91
N GLN A 25 26.09 8.18 18.18
CA GLN A 25 25.01 8.17 17.18
C GLN A 25 25.31 9.18 16.09
N LYS A 26 25.41 8.70 14.85
CA LYS A 26 25.54 9.56 13.67
C LYS A 26 24.23 10.32 13.44
N VAL A 27 24.35 11.60 13.11
CA VAL A 27 23.29 12.38 12.52
C VAL A 27 23.28 12.05 11.03
N ILE A 28 22.17 11.52 10.52
CA ILE A 28 22.02 11.15 9.13
C ILE A 28 21.31 12.31 8.44
N HIS A 29 21.93 12.91 7.43
CA HIS A 29 21.28 13.91 6.58
C HIS A 29 20.28 13.20 5.67
N THR A 30 19.10 13.79 5.53
CA THR A 30 18.00 13.21 4.78
C THR A 30 17.82 13.88 3.42
N PRO A 31 17.40 13.15 2.37
CA PRO A 31 17.11 13.73 1.07
C PRO A 31 16.00 14.81 1.11
N ALA A 32 15.11 14.75 2.09
CA ALA A 32 14.03 15.72 2.29
C ALA A 32 14.49 17.07 2.92
N GLY A 33 15.77 17.36 2.95
CA GLY A 33 16.32 18.58 3.57
C GLY A 33 16.14 18.57 5.09
N GLY A 34 17.09 18.02 5.80
CA GLY A 34 17.02 17.89 7.26
C GLY A 34 18.00 16.87 7.78
N PHE A 35 17.61 16.18 8.86
CA PHE A 35 18.40 15.08 9.41
C PHE A 35 17.55 14.15 10.26
N SER A 36 17.99 12.91 10.42
CA SER A 36 17.47 11.99 11.41
C SER A 36 18.54 11.55 12.42
N ILE A 37 18.09 11.21 13.62
CA ILE A 37 18.94 10.72 14.70
C ILE A 37 18.17 9.68 15.53
N ILE A 38 18.88 8.64 15.98
CA ILE A 38 18.29 7.66 16.88
C ILE A 38 18.38 8.18 18.33
N ILE A 39 17.25 8.20 19.01
CA ILE A 39 17.12 8.54 20.41
C ILE A 39 16.66 7.33 21.22
N LYS A 40 16.98 7.32 22.52
CA LYS A 40 16.46 6.34 23.49
C LYS A 40 15.62 7.04 24.51
N LEU A 41 14.47 6.46 24.85
CA LEU A 41 13.62 6.97 25.92
C LEU A 41 13.93 6.23 27.22
N ARG A 42 14.08 6.98 28.33
CA ARG A 42 14.21 6.44 29.68
C ARG A 42 12.82 6.12 30.25
N THR A 43 12.80 5.32 31.31
CA THR A 43 11.57 5.02 32.07
C THR A 43 10.86 6.33 32.47
N GLY A 44 9.55 6.38 32.24
CA GLY A 44 8.73 7.59 32.49
C GLY A 44 8.61 8.56 31.31
N MET A 45 9.43 8.40 30.25
CA MET A 45 9.28 9.18 29.01
C MET A 45 8.53 8.36 27.95
N THR A 46 7.51 8.95 27.34
CA THR A 46 6.72 8.33 26.28
C THR A 46 6.87 9.06 24.95
N ALA A 47 6.70 8.32 23.83
CA ALA A 47 6.67 8.90 22.51
C ALA A 47 5.59 9.99 22.38
N THR A 48 4.42 9.77 22.96
CA THR A 48 3.31 10.72 22.98
C THR A 48 3.69 12.05 23.65
N ARG A 49 4.48 12.01 24.75
CA ARG A 49 4.94 13.22 25.42
C ARG A 49 5.88 14.05 24.55
N ILE A 50 6.72 13.40 23.77
CA ILE A 50 7.61 14.06 22.80
C ILE A 50 6.78 14.68 21.67
N MET A 51 5.86 13.91 21.09
CA MET A 51 5.05 14.36 19.97
C MET A 51 4.10 15.50 20.32
N LYS A 52 3.59 15.57 21.56
CA LYS A 52 2.85 16.75 22.05
C LYS A 52 3.67 18.05 22.02
N LYS A 53 4.99 17.95 21.99
CA LYS A 53 5.92 19.08 21.91
C LYS A 53 6.64 19.18 20.58
N SER A 54 6.18 18.44 19.55
CA SER A 54 6.82 18.38 18.23
C SER A 54 6.96 19.77 17.57
N GLU A 55 5.93 20.60 17.68
CA GLU A 55 5.96 21.99 17.20
C GLU A 55 7.03 22.83 17.90
N ALA A 56 7.09 22.77 19.24
CA ALA A 56 8.10 23.49 20.01
C ALA A 56 9.53 22.98 19.69
N ILE A 57 9.69 21.67 19.46
CA ILE A 57 10.95 21.08 19.02
C ILE A 57 11.30 21.60 17.60
N ALA A 58 10.32 21.64 16.69
CA ALA A 58 10.51 22.16 15.34
C ALA A 58 10.96 23.63 15.38
N ILE A 59 10.28 24.48 16.13
CA ILE A 59 10.66 25.90 16.32
C ILE A 59 12.08 26.00 16.88
N GLY A 60 12.40 25.28 17.93
CA GLY A 60 13.74 25.28 18.54
C GLY A 60 14.84 24.79 17.59
N MET A 61 14.51 23.92 16.66
CA MET A 61 15.42 23.41 15.63
C MET A 61 15.43 24.26 14.35
N LYS A 62 14.57 25.28 14.21
CA LYS A 62 14.30 26.01 12.97
C LYS A 62 13.91 25.05 11.85
N ALA A 63 12.98 24.16 12.13
CA ALA A 63 12.54 23.10 11.25
C ALA A 63 11.07 23.28 10.91
N ALA A 64 10.65 22.74 9.78
CA ALA A 64 9.27 22.72 9.33
C ALA A 64 8.46 21.61 10.04
N GLU A 65 9.09 20.48 10.32
CA GLU A 65 8.41 19.33 10.89
C GLU A 65 9.37 18.47 11.72
N VAL A 66 8.81 17.83 12.75
CA VAL A 66 9.51 16.81 13.54
C VAL A 66 8.63 15.58 13.62
N THR A 67 9.17 14.43 13.23
CA THR A 67 8.50 13.13 13.32
C THR A 67 9.27 12.18 14.22
N LEU A 68 8.56 11.20 14.80
CA LEU A 68 9.14 10.20 15.68
C LEU A 68 8.61 8.81 15.30
N GLU A 69 9.51 7.95 14.89
CA GLU A 69 9.21 6.56 14.53
C GLU A 69 9.85 5.58 15.52
N ARG A 70 9.10 4.56 15.93
CA ARG A 70 9.64 3.50 16.79
C ARG A 70 10.45 2.51 15.94
N ILE A 71 11.70 2.27 16.32
CA ILE A 71 12.55 1.26 15.65
C ILE A 71 12.41 -0.09 16.36
N ARG A 72 12.76 -0.14 17.66
CA ARG A 72 12.67 -1.35 18.48
C ARG A 72 12.76 -1.00 19.97
N GLY A 73 11.90 -1.60 20.79
CA GLY A 73 11.91 -1.36 22.24
C GLY A 73 11.74 0.14 22.57
N HIS A 74 12.72 0.71 23.25
CA HIS A 74 12.77 2.12 23.63
C HIS A 74 13.65 2.99 22.70
N LYS A 75 14.02 2.46 21.53
CA LYS A 75 14.74 3.20 20.49
C LYS A 75 13.77 3.77 19.47
N PHE A 76 13.95 5.06 19.18
CA PHE A 76 13.14 5.80 18.22
C PHE A 76 14.04 6.56 17.26
N ARG A 77 13.58 6.71 16.00
CA ARG A 77 14.16 7.63 15.05
C ARG A 77 13.42 8.95 15.16
N LEU A 78 14.13 10.01 15.48
CA LEU A 78 13.64 11.39 15.42
C LEU A 78 14.12 11.99 14.11
N SER A 79 13.20 12.37 13.24
CA SER A 79 13.50 13.05 11.97
C SER A 79 13.08 14.52 12.08
N VAL A 80 13.96 15.41 11.66
CA VAL A 80 13.80 16.86 11.68
C VAL A 80 13.95 17.35 10.24
N ARG A 81 12.85 17.83 9.65
CA ARG A 81 12.79 18.36 8.29
C ARG A 81 12.86 19.88 8.32
N THR A 82 13.72 20.47 7.50
CA THR A 82 13.99 21.91 7.50
C THR A 82 13.28 22.69 6.39
N GLU A 83 12.74 22.02 5.38
CA GLU A 83 12.02 22.67 4.28
C GLU A 83 10.55 22.87 4.59
N ASN A 84 10.04 24.06 4.29
CA ASN A 84 8.67 24.46 4.59
C ASN A 84 7.66 24.00 3.51
N GLU A 85 8.09 23.78 2.29
CA GLU A 85 7.18 23.37 1.22
C GLU A 85 6.97 21.87 1.24
N ARG A 86 5.71 21.45 1.46
CA ARG A 86 5.24 20.11 1.19
C ARG A 86 5.05 19.95 -0.32
N VAL A 87 6.14 19.87 -1.06
CA VAL A 87 6.07 19.41 -2.43
C VAL A 87 5.72 17.92 -2.36
N LEU A 88 4.53 17.55 -2.82
CA LEU A 88 4.21 16.15 -2.98
C LEU A 88 5.21 15.54 -3.97
N PRO A 89 5.89 14.46 -3.61
CA PRO A 89 6.85 13.86 -4.51
C PRO A 89 6.12 13.35 -5.77
N ILE A 90 6.64 13.70 -6.93
CA ILE A 90 6.09 13.27 -8.22
C ILE A 90 6.51 11.83 -8.49
N PHE A 91 5.60 11.03 -9.00
CA PHE A 91 5.89 9.64 -9.40
C PHE A 91 7.06 9.62 -10.40
N PRO A 92 8.11 8.81 -10.15
CA PRO A 92 9.29 8.80 -10.99
C PRO A 92 9.01 8.19 -12.37
N ALA A 93 8.81 9.04 -13.37
CA ALA A 93 8.74 8.66 -14.77
C ALA A 93 10.04 9.10 -15.46
N LYS A 94 10.71 8.20 -16.19
CA LYS A 94 11.86 8.55 -17.01
C LYS A 94 11.38 8.96 -18.40
N ASN A 95 11.66 10.19 -18.83
CA ASN A 95 11.41 10.73 -20.18
C ASN A 95 9.97 10.63 -20.69
N GLY A 96 8.97 10.68 -19.79
CA GLY A 96 7.57 10.45 -20.19
C GLY A 96 7.22 9.00 -20.46
N GLU A 97 8.19 8.11 -20.46
CA GLU A 97 8.01 6.67 -20.46
C GLU A 97 8.22 6.17 -19.02
N LEU A 98 7.25 5.39 -18.55
CA LEU A 98 7.48 4.55 -17.41
C LEU A 98 8.59 3.58 -17.80
N GLY A 99 9.78 3.69 -17.21
CA GLY A 99 10.76 2.61 -17.23
C GLY A 99 10.19 1.46 -16.41
N ILE A 100 9.13 0.83 -16.95
CA ILE A 100 8.46 -0.31 -16.34
C ILE A 100 9.37 -1.49 -16.56
N PRO A 101 9.85 -2.15 -15.49
CA PRO A 101 10.58 -3.40 -15.69
C PRO A 101 9.62 -4.40 -16.35
N GLU A 102 10.11 -5.17 -17.29
CA GLU A 102 9.37 -6.27 -17.92
C GLU A 102 8.66 -7.18 -16.89
N VAL A 103 9.22 -7.24 -15.71
CA VAL A 103 8.73 -8.02 -14.58
C VAL A 103 8.39 -7.08 -13.42
N LEU A 104 7.10 -6.87 -13.20
CA LEU A 104 6.60 -6.11 -12.06
C LEU A 104 6.90 -6.83 -10.75
N THR A 105 7.72 -6.23 -9.88
CA THR A 105 7.95 -6.75 -8.52
C THR A 105 7.46 -5.77 -7.46
N SER A 106 7.84 -4.50 -7.56
CA SER A 106 7.45 -3.46 -6.61
C SER A 106 7.29 -2.13 -7.31
N ILE A 107 6.39 -1.32 -6.80
CA ILE A 107 6.04 -0.02 -7.37
C ILE A 107 6.63 1.09 -6.50
N PRO A 108 7.27 2.12 -7.08
CA PRO A 108 7.58 3.34 -6.36
C PRO A 108 6.28 3.94 -5.81
N PHE A 109 6.15 4.01 -4.48
CA PHE A 109 4.88 4.37 -3.85
C PHE A 109 4.88 5.77 -3.25
N GLY A 110 6.02 6.18 -2.72
CA GLY A 110 6.18 7.48 -2.08
C GLY A 110 7.57 7.65 -1.49
N VAL A 111 7.68 8.61 -0.60
CA VAL A 111 8.90 8.85 0.19
C VAL A 111 8.57 8.84 1.69
N ASN A 112 9.46 8.29 2.49
CA ASN A 112 9.31 8.31 3.94
C ASN A 112 9.71 9.69 4.53
N ALA A 113 9.62 9.85 5.84
CA ALA A 113 9.95 11.09 6.53
C ALA A 113 11.40 11.55 6.31
N ASP A 114 12.30 10.63 6.01
CA ASP A 114 13.72 10.91 5.70
C ASP A 114 13.96 11.23 4.21
N GLY A 115 12.92 11.14 3.36
CA GLY A 115 13.00 11.37 1.91
C GLY A 115 13.47 10.16 1.10
N TYR A 116 13.63 8.99 1.72
CA TYR A 116 13.95 7.76 0.99
C TYR A 116 12.72 7.21 0.31
N GLN A 117 12.91 6.69 -0.91
CA GLN A 117 11.84 6.07 -1.67
C GLN A 117 11.28 4.85 -0.93
N VAL A 118 9.96 4.83 -0.79
CA VAL A 118 9.19 3.67 -0.33
C VAL A 118 8.65 2.95 -1.55
N ARG A 119 8.87 1.65 -1.63
CA ARG A 119 8.39 0.81 -2.72
C ARG A 119 7.36 -0.18 -2.17
N LEU A 120 6.20 -0.25 -2.81
CA LEU A 120 5.13 -1.18 -2.48
C LEU A 120 5.37 -2.50 -3.22
N PRO A 121 5.65 -3.61 -2.55
CA PRO A 121 5.82 -4.90 -3.20
C PRO A 121 4.45 -5.46 -3.59
N LEU A 122 4.16 -5.60 -4.89
CA LEU A 122 2.99 -6.32 -5.38
C LEU A 122 3.31 -7.78 -5.63
N PHE A 123 4.53 -8.05 -6.08
CA PHE A 123 5.01 -9.39 -6.32
C PHE A 123 6.41 -9.55 -5.72
N SER A 124 6.68 -10.71 -5.17
CA SER A 124 7.97 -11.11 -4.63
C SER A 124 8.48 -12.35 -5.36
N LYS A 125 9.64 -12.84 -4.99
CA LYS A 125 10.13 -14.15 -5.46
C LYS A 125 9.19 -15.30 -5.06
N SER A 126 8.41 -15.13 -4.00
CA SER A 126 7.44 -16.10 -3.51
C SER A 126 6.03 -15.89 -4.06
N GLY A 127 5.85 -15.00 -5.03
CA GLY A 127 4.57 -14.76 -5.71
C GLY A 127 3.89 -13.44 -5.37
N GLY A 128 2.55 -13.40 -5.47
CA GLY A 128 1.73 -12.23 -5.24
C GLY A 128 1.65 -11.75 -3.80
N SER A 129 0.98 -10.64 -3.58
CA SER A 129 0.77 -10.06 -2.25
C SER A 129 -0.67 -9.58 -2.06
N VAL A 130 -1.06 -9.40 -0.81
CA VAL A 130 -2.31 -8.73 -0.44
C VAL A 130 -1.97 -7.36 0.11
N THR A 131 -2.56 -6.32 -0.49
CA THR A 131 -2.40 -4.93 -0.08
C THR A 131 -3.74 -4.39 0.42
N LEU A 132 -3.78 -3.95 1.67
CA LEU A 132 -4.94 -3.34 2.29
C LEU A 132 -4.75 -1.83 2.38
N ILE A 133 -5.71 -1.06 1.83
CA ILE A 133 -5.66 0.41 1.80
C ILE A 133 -6.93 0.96 2.46
N GLY A 134 -6.77 1.75 3.51
CA GLY A 134 -7.91 2.39 4.18
C GLY A 134 -7.67 3.85 4.51
N GLY A 135 -8.75 4.60 4.68
CA GLY A 135 -8.68 6.01 5.07
C GLY A 135 -9.95 6.79 4.72
N ASN A 136 -10.13 7.90 5.39
CA ASN A 136 -11.26 8.81 5.15
C ASN A 136 -11.28 9.34 3.71
N PRO A 137 -12.44 9.78 3.20
CA PRO A 137 -12.53 10.45 1.91
C PRO A 137 -11.56 11.64 1.81
N GLY A 138 -10.96 11.85 0.63
CA GLY A 138 -10.06 12.97 0.36
C GLY A 138 -8.64 12.84 0.92
N GLN A 139 -8.29 11.76 1.61
CA GLN A 139 -6.97 11.61 2.24
C GLN A 139 -5.87 11.04 1.31
N GLY A 140 -6.20 10.58 0.10
CA GLY A 140 -5.22 10.11 -0.89
C GLY A 140 -5.38 8.66 -1.32
N LYS A 141 -6.43 7.94 -0.89
CA LYS A 141 -6.71 6.56 -1.29
C LYS A 141 -6.73 6.37 -2.81
N SER A 142 -7.48 7.21 -3.54
CA SER A 142 -7.56 7.14 -5.01
C SER A 142 -6.21 7.43 -5.68
N SER A 143 -5.37 8.29 -5.09
CA SER A 143 -4.00 8.51 -5.58
C SER A 143 -3.15 7.25 -5.41
N ALA A 144 -3.25 6.57 -4.26
CA ALA A 144 -2.57 5.29 -4.03
C ALA A 144 -2.98 4.23 -5.06
N VAL A 145 -4.28 4.10 -5.35
CA VAL A 145 -4.80 3.18 -6.38
C VAL A 145 -4.24 3.54 -7.76
N LYS A 146 -4.23 4.83 -8.13
CA LYS A 146 -3.65 5.30 -9.42
C LYS A 146 -2.15 4.99 -9.54
N ILE A 147 -1.38 5.13 -8.45
CA ILE A 147 0.05 4.78 -8.41
C ILE A 147 0.23 3.30 -8.71
N ILE A 148 -0.56 2.44 -8.05
CA ILE A 148 -0.48 0.99 -8.25
C ILE A 148 -0.89 0.63 -9.68
N LEU A 149 -1.97 1.21 -10.18
CA LEU A 149 -2.42 1.04 -11.55
C LEU A 149 -1.33 1.43 -12.56
N ALA A 150 -0.75 2.62 -12.40
CA ALA A 150 0.33 3.11 -13.26
C ALA A 150 1.55 2.16 -13.27
N GLY A 151 1.81 1.50 -12.15
CA GLY A 151 2.88 0.50 -12.07
C GLY A 151 2.53 -0.86 -12.69
N CYS A 152 1.25 -1.18 -12.86
CA CYS A 152 0.80 -2.45 -13.46
C CYS A 152 0.59 -2.35 -14.97
N VAL A 153 0.10 -1.21 -15.45
CA VAL A 153 -0.19 -0.99 -16.88
C VAL A 153 1.09 -1.07 -17.71
N GLY A 154 1.05 -1.82 -18.81
CA GLY A 154 2.20 -2.02 -19.70
C GLY A 154 3.16 -3.14 -19.28
N THR A 155 2.87 -3.85 -18.17
CA THR A 155 3.59 -5.06 -17.79
C THR A 155 2.85 -6.32 -18.25
N ASN A 156 3.50 -7.50 -18.16
CA ASN A 156 2.84 -8.79 -18.38
C ASN A 156 1.87 -9.11 -17.23
N SER A 157 0.82 -8.28 -17.08
CA SER A 157 -0.16 -8.39 -15.99
C SER A 157 -1.60 -8.24 -16.50
N CYS A 158 -2.45 -9.18 -16.10
CA CYS A 158 -3.90 -9.05 -16.17
C CYS A 158 -4.36 -8.21 -14.98
N VAL A 159 -4.90 -7.02 -15.24
CA VAL A 159 -5.39 -6.10 -14.21
C VAL A 159 -6.91 -6.08 -14.27
N ILE A 160 -7.55 -6.50 -13.19
CA ILE A 160 -9.01 -6.54 -13.03
C ILE A 160 -9.40 -5.52 -11.97
N TRP A 161 -10.37 -4.67 -12.26
CA TRP A 161 -10.84 -3.64 -11.33
C TRP A 161 -12.32 -3.83 -11.01
N PHE A 162 -12.60 -4.22 -9.78
CA PHE A 162 -13.95 -4.23 -9.24
C PHE A 162 -14.30 -2.83 -8.72
N ASP A 163 -15.21 -2.16 -9.43
CA ASP A 163 -15.73 -0.85 -9.05
C ASP A 163 -17.25 -0.91 -8.77
N PRO A 164 -17.65 -1.21 -7.53
CA PRO A 164 -19.05 -1.34 -7.17
C PRO A 164 -19.85 -0.03 -7.21
N LYS A 165 -19.20 1.10 -7.56
CA LYS A 165 -19.83 2.40 -7.79
C LYS A 165 -20.24 2.62 -9.25
N SER A 166 -20.64 1.56 -9.94
CA SER A 166 -21.03 1.58 -11.35
C SER A 166 -19.93 2.03 -12.30
N GLY A 167 -18.68 1.78 -11.95
CA GLY A 167 -17.52 2.06 -12.80
C GLY A 167 -17.08 3.53 -12.79
N ALA A 168 -17.55 4.34 -11.84
CA ALA A 168 -17.24 5.77 -11.80
C ALA A 168 -15.72 6.05 -11.77
N ASP A 169 -14.97 5.24 -11.02
CA ASP A 169 -13.53 5.40 -10.88
C ASP A 169 -12.75 4.57 -11.92
N ALA A 170 -13.24 3.39 -12.31
CA ALA A 170 -12.55 2.42 -13.17
C ALA A 170 -12.77 2.61 -14.67
N ASN A 171 -13.98 3.00 -15.11
CA ASN A 171 -14.32 3.13 -16.53
C ASN A 171 -13.38 4.01 -17.37
N PRO A 172 -12.80 5.10 -16.83
CA PRO A 172 -11.79 5.86 -17.57
C PRO A 172 -10.56 5.06 -18.00
N TYR A 173 -10.33 3.88 -17.41
CA TYR A 173 -9.18 3.00 -17.66
C TYR A 173 -9.55 1.68 -18.37
N LYS A 174 -10.81 1.51 -18.82
CA LYS A 174 -11.34 0.26 -19.39
C LYS A 174 -10.52 -0.31 -20.56
N ASP A 175 -9.80 0.56 -21.27
CA ASP A 175 -8.95 0.14 -22.39
C ASP A 175 -7.61 -0.48 -21.91
N ARG A 176 -7.34 -0.40 -20.60
CA ARG A 176 -6.11 -0.88 -19.97
C ARG A 176 -6.33 -1.93 -18.91
N VAL A 177 -7.51 -1.92 -18.30
CA VAL A 177 -7.88 -2.85 -17.25
C VAL A 177 -9.23 -3.49 -17.57
N GLU A 178 -9.46 -4.65 -17.05
CA GLU A 178 -10.75 -5.32 -17.11
C GLU A 178 -11.64 -4.78 -16.00
N VAL A 179 -12.75 -4.12 -16.37
CA VAL A 179 -13.63 -3.45 -15.42
C VAL A 179 -14.87 -4.30 -15.17
N VAL A 180 -15.15 -4.58 -13.90
CA VAL A 180 -16.37 -5.25 -13.42
C VAL A 180 -17.09 -4.28 -12.50
N SER A 181 -18.28 -3.78 -12.89
CA SER A 181 -18.84 -2.60 -12.25
C SER A 181 -20.35 -2.53 -12.13
N ASP A 182 -21.09 -3.61 -12.41
CA ASP A 182 -22.54 -3.60 -12.26
C ASP A 182 -22.98 -3.98 -10.84
N PRO A 183 -23.34 -3.03 -9.96
CA PRO A 183 -23.77 -3.31 -8.61
C PRO A 183 -25.13 -4.00 -8.52
N LYS A 184 -25.91 -3.99 -9.64
CA LYS A 184 -27.21 -4.67 -9.72
C LYS A 184 -27.07 -6.17 -10.06
N ASN A 185 -25.86 -6.57 -10.47
CA ASN A 185 -25.53 -7.95 -10.78
C ASN A 185 -24.34 -8.44 -9.91
N PRO A 186 -24.55 -8.74 -8.62
CA PRO A 186 -23.48 -9.26 -7.74
C PRO A 186 -22.87 -10.56 -8.26
N GLY A 187 -23.63 -11.37 -9.00
CA GLY A 187 -23.15 -12.59 -9.64
C GLY A 187 -21.97 -12.38 -10.55
N GLN A 188 -21.87 -11.21 -11.21
CA GLN A 188 -20.74 -10.88 -12.07
C GLN A 188 -19.42 -10.84 -11.26
N PHE A 189 -19.41 -10.23 -10.08
CA PHE A 189 -18.22 -10.19 -9.21
C PHE A 189 -17.87 -11.60 -8.72
N LEU A 190 -18.86 -12.40 -8.35
CA LEU A 190 -18.66 -13.79 -7.93
C LEU A 190 -18.07 -14.64 -9.04
N ASP A 191 -18.58 -14.51 -10.27
CA ASP A 191 -18.06 -15.23 -11.44
C ASP A 191 -16.54 -14.97 -11.63
N TYR A 192 -16.12 -13.72 -11.58
CA TYR A 192 -14.70 -13.38 -11.65
C TYR A 192 -13.88 -13.94 -10.49
N LEU A 193 -14.40 -13.88 -9.27
CA LEU A 193 -13.70 -14.43 -8.09
C LEU A 193 -13.50 -15.94 -8.22
N VAL A 194 -14.54 -16.67 -8.67
CA VAL A 194 -14.47 -18.12 -8.90
C VAL A 194 -13.48 -18.45 -10.02
N ARG A 195 -13.52 -17.74 -11.14
CA ARG A 195 -12.56 -17.93 -12.25
C ARG A 195 -11.12 -17.68 -11.82
N ILE A 196 -10.86 -16.64 -11.02
CA ILE A 196 -9.51 -16.39 -10.49
C ILE A 196 -9.09 -17.53 -9.55
N GLN A 197 -10.01 -18.07 -8.75
CA GLN A 197 -9.72 -19.21 -7.88
C GLN A 197 -9.37 -20.47 -8.68
N GLU A 198 -10.09 -20.72 -9.78
CA GLU A 198 -9.79 -21.81 -10.70
C GLU A 198 -8.40 -21.64 -11.36
N LEU A 199 -8.07 -20.42 -11.81
CA LEU A 199 -6.75 -20.10 -12.34
C LEU A 199 -5.65 -20.34 -11.29
N ILE A 200 -5.88 -20.01 -10.02
CA ILE A 200 -4.95 -20.29 -8.92
C ILE A 200 -4.75 -21.81 -8.77
N PHE A 201 -5.83 -22.56 -8.80
CA PHE A 201 -5.77 -24.02 -8.68
C PHE A 201 -4.93 -24.63 -9.81
N GLN A 202 -5.20 -24.26 -11.07
CA GLN A 202 -4.44 -24.73 -12.23
C GLN A 202 -2.94 -24.38 -12.15
N ARG A 203 -2.60 -23.17 -11.73
CA ARG A 203 -1.21 -22.73 -11.55
C ARG A 203 -0.51 -23.49 -10.43
N ASN A 204 -1.19 -23.77 -9.33
CA ASN A 204 -0.63 -24.58 -8.26
C ASN A 204 -0.39 -26.04 -8.68
N GLN A 205 -1.20 -26.59 -9.58
CA GLN A 205 -0.93 -27.90 -10.19
C GLN A 205 0.36 -27.85 -11.02
N ILE A 206 0.56 -26.83 -11.85
CA ILE A 206 1.78 -26.64 -12.64
C ILE A 206 3.02 -26.56 -11.71
N ILE A 207 2.93 -25.76 -10.65
CA ILE A 207 3.99 -25.59 -9.66
C ILE A 207 4.29 -26.92 -8.94
N SER A 208 3.26 -27.70 -8.58
CA SER A 208 3.44 -28.98 -7.89
C SER A 208 4.20 -30.01 -8.72
N GLN A 209 4.20 -29.85 -10.04
CA GLN A 209 5.00 -30.66 -10.96
C GLN A 209 6.42 -30.10 -11.19
N GLY A 210 6.80 -29.02 -10.47
CA GLY A 210 8.14 -28.44 -10.52
C GLY A 210 8.36 -27.42 -11.64
N TYR A 211 7.32 -26.98 -12.34
CA TYR A 211 7.43 -25.96 -13.40
C TYR A 211 7.35 -24.52 -12.83
N ASP A 212 8.09 -23.62 -13.46
CA ASP A 212 8.08 -22.19 -13.14
C ASP A 212 6.97 -21.47 -13.94
N ILE A 213 6.09 -20.78 -13.23
CA ILE A 213 4.99 -20.00 -13.83
C ILE A 213 5.36 -18.53 -14.05
N SER A 214 6.62 -18.13 -13.97
CA SER A 214 7.05 -16.73 -14.13
C SER A 214 6.76 -16.17 -15.53
N VAL A 215 6.63 -17.03 -16.54
CA VAL A 215 6.28 -16.67 -17.92
C VAL A 215 4.79 -16.35 -18.10
N LEU A 216 3.94 -16.82 -17.20
CA LEU A 216 2.51 -16.57 -17.26
C LEU A 216 2.17 -15.13 -16.81
N PRO A 217 1.10 -14.53 -17.34
CA PRO A 217 0.66 -13.22 -16.92
C PRO A 217 0.38 -13.20 -15.41
N ARG A 218 0.85 -12.16 -14.71
CA ARG A 218 0.48 -11.91 -13.33
C ARG A 218 -0.94 -11.39 -13.27
N VAL A 219 -1.67 -11.69 -12.20
CA VAL A 219 -3.02 -11.20 -12.00
C VAL A 219 -3.04 -10.22 -10.84
N VAL A 220 -3.62 -9.04 -11.07
CA VAL A 220 -3.83 -8.02 -10.03
C VAL A 220 -5.32 -7.70 -9.96
N LEU A 221 -5.96 -8.11 -8.87
CA LEU A 221 -7.36 -7.77 -8.61
C LEU A 221 -7.42 -6.55 -7.70
N PHE A 222 -8.00 -5.45 -8.22
CA PHE A 222 -8.34 -4.25 -7.45
C PHE A 222 -9.78 -4.31 -7.01
N ILE A 223 -10.03 -4.03 -5.73
CA ILE A 223 -11.37 -3.79 -5.19
C ILE A 223 -11.36 -2.39 -4.58
N ASP A 224 -11.98 -1.40 -5.27
CA ASP A 224 -11.89 0.02 -4.90
C ASP A 224 -12.64 0.37 -3.62
N GLU A 225 -13.80 -0.25 -3.38
CA GLU A 225 -14.57 -0.06 -2.14
C GLU A 225 -15.08 -1.42 -1.63
N TRP A 226 -14.23 -2.07 -0.86
CA TRP A 226 -14.53 -3.40 -0.33
C TRP A 226 -15.81 -3.41 0.51
N ALA A 227 -16.00 -2.40 1.39
CA ALA A 227 -17.19 -2.32 2.23
C ALA A 227 -18.49 -2.27 1.40
N LEU A 228 -18.46 -1.64 0.22
CA LEU A 228 -19.61 -1.61 -0.66
C LEU A 228 -19.79 -2.94 -1.40
N LEU A 229 -18.71 -3.51 -1.93
CA LEU A 229 -18.76 -4.80 -2.65
C LEU A 229 -19.35 -5.91 -1.78
N THR A 230 -18.88 -6.02 -0.53
CA THR A 230 -19.36 -7.06 0.41
C THR A 230 -20.75 -6.81 0.97
N ALA A 231 -21.37 -5.68 0.65
CA ALA A 231 -22.76 -5.36 0.98
C ALA A 231 -23.72 -5.53 -0.20
N LEU A 232 -23.23 -5.94 -1.38
CA LEU A 232 -24.07 -6.14 -2.57
C LEU A 232 -24.90 -7.43 -2.47
N GLY A 233 -26.11 -7.37 -3.02
CA GLY A 233 -26.97 -8.53 -3.19
C GLY A 233 -27.58 -9.06 -1.92
N THR A 234 -27.96 -10.34 -1.97
CA THR A 234 -28.53 -11.10 -0.85
C THR A 234 -27.47 -11.43 0.21
N LYS A 235 -27.90 -11.77 1.42
CA LYS A 235 -26.98 -12.22 2.49
C LYS A 235 -26.10 -13.41 2.05
N GLN A 236 -26.62 -14.29 1.23
CA GLN A 236 -25.89 -15.44 0.72
C GLN A 236 -24.79 -14.99 -0.25
N GLU A 237 -25.09 -14.10 -1.19
CA GLU A 237 -24.09 -13.53 -2.11
C GLU A 237 -23.02 -12.76 -1.37
N GLN A 238 -23.38 -11.96 -0.37
CA GLN A 238 -22.44 -11.24 0.50
C GLN A 238 -21.46 -12.18 1.19
N GLN A 239 -21.94 -13.29 1.75
CA GLN A 239 -21.12 -14.31 2.40
C GLN A 239 -20.19 -15.01 1.39
N LEU A 240 -20.69 -15.33 0.19
CA LEU A 240 -19.89 -15.93 -0.86
C LEU A 240 -18.77 -14.98 -1.32
N ILE A 241 -19.08 -13.71 -1.61
CA ILE A 241 -18.09 -12.71 -1.99
C ILE A 241 -16.98 -12.59 -0.92
N GLN A 242 -17.35 -12.50 0.36
CA GLN A 242 -16.38 -12.43 1.45
C GLN A 242 -15.52 -13.68 1.54
N THR A 243 -16.13 -14.85 1.38
CA THR A 243 -15.43 -16.14 1.43
C THR A 243 -14.43 -16.25 0.29
N GLU A 244 -14.84 -15.94 -0.95
CA GLU A 244 -13.95 -16.03 -2.10
C GLU A 244 -12.79 -15.02 -2.03
N ILE A 245 -13.04 -13.80 -1.59
CA ILE A 245 -11.94 -12.81 -1.37
C ILE A 245 -10.94 -13.34 -0.33
N ARG A 246 -11.42 -13.96 0.75
CA ARG A 246 -10.55 -14.56 1.77
C ARG A 246 -9.75 -15.74 1.22
N ASN A 247 -10.40 -16.60 0.43
CA ASN A 247 -9.74 -17.73 -0.24
C ASN A 247 -8.64 -17.23 -1.19
N LEU A 248 -8.92 -16.20 -2.01
CA LEU A 248 -7.94 -15.58 -2.90
C LEU A 248 -6.77 -14.97 -2.12
N ALA A 249 -7.04 -14.30 -0.99
CA ALA A 249 -5.99 -13.74 -0.13
C ALA A 249 -5.07 -14.83 0.45
N ALA A 250 -5.63 -15.99 0.79
CA ALA A 250 -4.88 -17.11 1.36
C ALA A 250 -4.07 -17.90 0.31
N THR A 251 -4.60 -18.06 -0.90
CA THR A 251 -4.06 -18.98 -1.91
C THR A 251 -3.36 -18.30 -3.09
N GLY A 252 -3.68 -17.03 -3.37
CA GLY A 252 -3.22 -16.33 -4.56
C GLY A 252 -1.71 -16.11 -4.65
N ARG A 253 -1.02 -16.07 -3.49
CA ARG A 253 0.41 -15.76 -3.43
C ARG A 253 1.26 -16.67 -4.31
N SER A 254 1.14 -17.99 -4.15
CA SER A 254 1.93 -18.97 -4.92
C SER A 254 1.67 -18.89 -6.42
N ALA A 255 0.44 -18.54 -6.80
CA ALA A 255 -0.02 -18.50 -8.19
C ALA A 255 0.21 -17.17 -8.91
N ASN A 256 1.02 -16.25 -8.38
CA ASN A 256 1.25 -14.91 -8.93
C ASN A 256 -0.06 -14.10 -9.08
N VAL A 257 -0.95 -14.19 -8.09
CA VAL A 257 -2.16 -13.37 -7.96
C VAL A 257 -1.99 -12.42 -6.79
N SER A 258 -2.19 -11.13 -7.05
CA SER A 258 -2.15 -10.07 -6.02
C SER A 258 -3.52 -9.44 -5.87
N LEU A 259 -3.86 -9.12 -4.61
CA LEU A 259 -5.08 -8.42 -4.24
C LEU A 259 -4.75 -7.02 -3.74
N VAL A 260 -5.52 -6.03 -4.18
CA VAL A 260 -5.49 -4.67 -3.65
C VAL A 260 -6.89 -4.33 -3.17
N LEU A 261 -7.07 -4.33 -1.85
CA LEU A 261 -8.35 -4.12 -1.18
C LEU A 261 -8.38 -2.69 -0.63
N ALA A 262 -9.23 -1.84 -1.18
CA ALA A 262 -9.36 -0.46 -0.73
C ALA A 262 -10.73 -0.21 -0.09
N THR A 263 -10.80 0.63 0.96
CA THR A 263 -12.05 1.02 1.62
C THR A 263 -11.96 2.40 2.25
N GLN A 264 -13.06 3.14 2.22
CA GLN A 264 -13.25 4.39 2.95
C GLN A 264 -13.90 4.16 4.32
N ARG A 265 -14.37 2.95 4.59
CA ARG A 265 -15.01 2.56 5.86
C ARG A 265 -14.29 1.37 6.48
N PRO A 266 -13.07 1.58 7.01
CA PRO A 266 -12.31 0.52 7.64
C PRO A 266 -12.90 0.23 9.02
N THR A 267 -13.70 -0.82 9.12
CA THR A 267 -14.27 -1.32 10.37
C THR A 267 -13.90 -2.78 10.53
N SER A 268 -13.88 -3.28 11.76
CA SER A 268 -13.65 -4.70 12.04
C SER A 268 -14.74 -5.63 11.46
N VAL A 269 -15.90 -5.09 11.11
CA VAL A 269 -16.96 -5.84 10.40
C VAL A 269 -16.59 -6.03 8.93
N ASN A 270 -16.05 -4.99 8.30
CA ASN A 270 -15.69 -5.03 6.88
C ASN A 270 -14.33 -5.68 6.65
N ILE A 271 -13.37 -5.45 7.55
CA ILE A 271 -12.02 -6.00 7.49
C ILE A 271 -11.86 -6.98 8.65
N ASP A 272 -12.08 -8.26 8.39
CA ASP A 272 -11.85 -9.28 9.41
C ASP A 272 -10.36 -9.45 9.74
N VAL A 273 -10.08 -9.98 10.92
CA VAL A 273 -8.72 -10.19 11.42
C VAL A 273 -7.90 -11.07 10.48
N ALA A 274 -8.52 -12.13 9.93
CA ALA A 274 -7.83 -13.07 9.06
C ALA A 274 -7.36 -12.40 7.75
N THR A 275 -8.23 -11.61 7.09
CA THR A 275 -7.86 -10.89 5.88
C THR A 275 -6.78 -9.83 6.16
N ARG A 276 -6.85 -9.12 7.29
CA ARG A 276 -5.79 -8.20 7.69
C ARG A 276 -4.46 -8.91 7.90
N GLU A 277 -4.44 -10.07 8.55
CA GLU A 277 -3.21 -10.83 8.80
C GLU A 277 -2.61 -11.43 7.55
N LEU A 278 -3.43 -11.79 6.57
CA LEU A 278 -2.99 -12.19 5.24
C LEU A 278 -2.43 -11.02 4.42
N SER A 279 -2.74 -9.76 4.82
CA SER A 279 -2.27 -8.57 4.10
C SER A 279 -0.81 -8.28 4.42
N ASN A 280 0.05 -8.53 3.42
CA ASN A 280 1.50 -8.28 3.48
C ASN A 280 1.83 -6.79 3.53
N ASN A 281 0.99 -5.97 2.86
CA ASN A 281 1.13 -4.54 2.78
C ASN A 281 -0.13 -3.88 3.37
N ARG A 282 0.05 -2.89 4.24
CA ARG A 282 -1.07 -2.16 4.84
C ARG A 282 -0.79 -0.68 4.75
N VAL A 283 -1.75 0.07 4.23
CA VAL A 283 -1.65 1.52 4.00
C VAL A 283 -2.84 2.20 4.67
N ALA A 284 -2.58 2.93 5.74
CA ALA A 284 -3.60 3.69 6.45
C ALA A 284 -3.38 5.19 6.25
N PHE A 285 -4.26 5.83 5.51
CA PHE A 285 -4.41 7.27 5.52
C PHE A 285 -5.10 7.72 6.81
N LEU A 286 -5.28 9.04 7.00
CA LEU A 286 -6.01 9.56 8.15
C LEU A 286 -7.38 8.89 8.27
N VAL A 287 -7.68 8.39 9.46
CA VAL A 287 -8.97 7.80 9.86
C VAL A 287 -9.57 8.52 11.07
N GLY A 288 -10.85 8.27 11.35
CA GLY A 288 -11.59 8.98 12.38
C GLY A 288 -11.27 8.56 13.80
N ASP A 289 -10.93 7.28 14.02
CA ASP A 289 -10.78 6.69 15.33
C ASP A 289 -9.76 5.54 15.39
N THR A 290 -9.48 5.07 16.58
CA THR A 290 -8.53 3.98 16.85
C THR A 290 -8.98 2.64 16.26
N HIS A 291 -10.28 2.34 16.27
CA HIS A 291 -10.81 1.09 15.72
C HIS A 291 -10.58 1.00 14.21
N ALA A 292 -10.76 2.12 13.51
CA ALA A 292 -10.47 2.20 12.07
C ALA A 292 -8.98 2.01 11.78
N SER A 293 -8.09 2.60 12.59
CA SER A 293 -6.65 2.37 12.47
C SER A 293 -6.28 0.91 12.72
N GLU A 294 -6.79 0.33 13.80
CA GLU A 294 -6.56 -1.08 14.16
C GLU A 294 -7.12 -2.04 13.10
N ALA A 295 -8.25 -1.74 12.49
CA ALA A 295 -8.82 -2.56 11.42
C ALA A 295 -7.87 -2.67 10.21
N ILE A 296 -7.14 -1.60 9.86
CA ILE A 296 -6.19 -1.60 8.75
C ILE A 296 -4.82 -2.12 9.20
N LEU A 297 -4.23 -1.48 10.22
CA LEU A 297 -2.82 -1.69 10.59
C LEU A 297 -2.62 -2.81 11.61
N GLY A 298 -3.66 -3.20 12.35
CA GLY A 298 -3.53 -4.03 13.56
C GLY A 298 -3.02 -3.24 14.77
N GLN A 299 -2.91 -1.93 14.66
CA GLN A 299 -2.47 -1.03 15.72
C GLN A 299 -3.00 0.39 15.51
N THR A 300 -2.96 1.20 16.55
CA THR A 300 -3.32 2.61 16.52
C THR A 300 -2.26 3.47 15.83
N GLY A 301 -2.61 4.70 15.43
CA GLY A 301 -1.67 5.72 14.94
C GLY A 301 -2.20 6.54 13.76
N ALA A 302 -3.00 5.96 12.87
CA ALA A 302 -3.53 6.69 11.70
C ALA A 302 -4.61 7.72 12.07
N GLU A 303 -5.21 7.63 13.26
CA GLU A 303 -6.17 8.57 13.85
C GLU A 303 -5.52 9.68 14.69
N SER A 304 -4.19 9.71 14.80
CA SER A 304 -3.49 10.54 15.78
C SER A 304 -3.79 12.02 15.63
N LYS A 305 -4.34 12.61 16.71
CA LYS A 305 -4.58 14.06 16.80
C LYS A 305 -3.31 14.85 17.15
N THR A 306 -2.33 14.21 17.76
CA THR A 306 -1.07 14.86 18.19
C THR A 306 -0.01 14.89 17.08
N ASN A 307 -0.14 13.99 16.10
CA ASN A 307 0.72 13.94 14.92
C ASN A 307 -0.12 13.47 13.72
N PRO A 308 -1.09 14.29 13.28
CA PRO A 308 -2.04 13.89 12.25
C PRO A 308 -1.35 13.65 10.91
N LEU A 309 -1.90 12.72 10.14
CA LEU A 309 -1.57 12.55 8.75
C LEU A 309 -2.22 13.68 7.94
N SER A 310 -1.48 14.29 7.05
CA SER A 310 -2.04 15.23 6.08
C SER A 310 -2.53 14.48 4.83
N PRO A 311 -3.42 15.08 4.01
CA PRO A 311 -3.77 14.51 2.73
C PRO A 311 -2.52 14.11 1.93
N GLY A 312 -2.52 12.92 1.36
CA GLY A 312 -1.35 12.34 0.69
C GLY A 312 -0.30 11.72 1.62
N GLN A 313 -0.50 11.74 2.93
CA GLN A 313 0.34 11.00 3.87
C GLN A 313 -0.38 9.77 4.40
N ALA A 314 0.36 8.69 4.55
CA ALA A 314 -0.13 7.43 5.10
C ALA A 314 0.87 6.83 6.09
N LEU A 315 0.38 6.02 7.02
CA LEU A 315 1.18 5.03 7.70
C LEU A 315 1.21 3.77 6.84
N VAL A 316 2.38 3.39 6.41
CA VAL A 316 2.61 2.24 5.53
C VAL A 316 3.35 1.17 6.31
N TRP A 317 2.72 -0.01 6.42
CA TRP A 317 3.31 -1.18 7.03
C TRP A 317 3.74 -2.16 5.94
N LEU A 318 5.04 -2.44 5.86
CA LEU A 318 5.66 -3.35 4.90
C LEU A 318 6.64 -4.23 5.64
N ASP A 319 6.56 -5.54 5.47
CA ASP A 319 7.50 -6.51 6.04
C ASP A 319 7.79 -6.31 7.54
N GLY A 320 6.76 -5.96 8.31
CA GLY A 320 6.89 -5.72 9.76
C GLY A 320 7.38 -4.33 10.15
N LEU A 321 7.67 -3.45 9.19
CA LEU A 321 8.09 -2.07 9.42
C LEU A 321 6.93 -1.11 9.15
N LEU A 322 6.52 -0.35 10.17
CA LEU A 322 5.60 0.77 10.02
C LEU A 322 6.37 2.06 9.81
N GLN A 323 6.04 2.80 8.76
CA GLN A 323 6.67 4.08 8.46
C GLN A 323 5.66 5.10 7.94
N ARG A 324 5.86 6.38 8.29
CA ARG A 324 5.09 7.48 7.69
C ARG A 324 5.64 7.73 6.29
N THR A 325 4.76 7.74 5.32
CA THR A 325 5.10 7.90 3.91
C THR A 325 4.24 9.00 3.31
N THR A 326 4.84 9.92 2.58
CA THR A 326 4.14 10.82 1.67
C THR A 326 4.09 10.12 0.32
N ILE A 327 2.88 9.78 -0.13
CA ILE A 327 2.69 9.07 -1.41
C ILE A 327 2.99 10.00 -2.58
N TYR A 328 3.38 9.41 -3.72
CA TYR A 328 3.61 10.18 -4.93
C TYR A 328 2.32 10.78 -5.48
N GLU A 329 2.43 11.97 -6.05
CA GLU A 329 1.43 12.49 -6.95
C GLU A 329 1.65 11.87 -8.33
N VAL A 330 0.58 11.36 -8.93
CA VAL A 330 0.62 10.81 -10.30
C VAL A 330 0.40 11.96 -11.27
N PRO A 331 1.39 12.31 -12.11
CA PRO A 331 1.22 13.40 -13.09
C PRO A 331 0.06 13.13 -14.03
N GLU A 332 -0.64 14.19 -14.46
CA GLU A 332 -1.78 14.07 -15.36
C GLU A 332 -1.39 13.40 -16.70
N GLN A 333 -0.18 13.67 -17.19
CA GLN A 333 0.37 13.02 -18.38
C GLN A 333 0.42 11.50 -18.22
N LEU A 334 0.80 11.01 -17.03
CA LEU A 334 0.83 9.58 -16.73
C LEU A 334 -0.58 9.00 -16.62
N VAL A 335 -1.51 9.72 -16.01
CA VAL A 335 -2.93 9.34 -15.98
C VAL A 335 -3.49 9.26 -17.39
N THR A 336 -3.19 10.24 -18.24
CA THR A 336 -3.58 10.28 -19.64
C THR A 336 -2.95 9.11 -20.42
N TRP A 337 -1.67 8.82 -20.19
CA TRP A 337 -1.00 7.65 -20.77
C TRP A 337 -1.69 6.34 -20.32
N CYS A 338 -1.99 6.19 -19.02
CA CYS A 338 -2.73 5.02 -18.53
C CYS A 338 -4.13 4.86 -19.14
N LYS A 339 -4.76 5.96 -19.59
CA LYS A 339 -6.07 5.93 -20.25
C LYS A 339 -5.97 5.64 -21.75
N ASN A 340 -5.05 6.29 -22.45
CA ASN A 340 -5.07 6.44 -23.90
C ASN A 340 -3.96 5.70 -24.64
N ALA A 341 -2.89 5.25 -23.96
CA ALA A 341 -1.80 4.61 -24.69
C ALA A 341 -2.31 3.35 -25.41
N ALA A 342 -2.06 3.28 -26.72
CA ALA A 342 -2.29 2.08 -27.50
C ALA A 342 -1.40 0.95 -26.96
N GLY A 343 -1.94 0.08 -26.15
CA GLY A 343 -1.21 -0.99 -25.53
C GLY A 343 -2.11 -2.15 -25.21
N TYR A 344 -1.48 -3.22 -25.07
CA TYR A 344 -2.04 -4.53 -24.85
C TYR A 344 -2.66 -4.63 -23.46
N LYS A 345 -3.96 -4.93 -23.40
CA LYS A 345 -4.67 -5.32 -22.19
C LYS A 345 -4.74 -6.84 -22.15
N ILE A 346 -4.19 -7.44 -21.11
CA ILE A 346 -4.37 -8.87 -20.86
C ILE A 346 -5.68 -9.04 -20.08
N THR A 347 -6.64 -9.75 -20.64
CA THR A 347 -7.89 -10.10 -19.98
C THR A 347 -7.71 -11.34 -19.10
N LEU A 348 -8.67 -11.58 -18.19
CA LEU A 348 -8.68 -12.81 -17.39
C LEU A 348 -8.76 -14.04 -18.30
N GLN A 349 -9.63 -14.02 -19.31
CA GLN A 349 -9.75 -15.10 -20.30
C GLN A 349 -8.41 -15.41 -20.96
N GLU A 350 -7.67 -14.39 -21.38
CA GLU A 350 -6.36 -14.59 -21.99
C GLU A 350 -5.32 -15.15 -21.01
N ALA A 351 -5.39 -14.75 -19.74
CA ALA A 351 -4.51 -15.29 -18.70
C ALA A 351 -4.81 -16.77 -18.42
N GLU A 352 -6.07 -17.17 -18.48
CA GLU A 352 -6.55 -18.55 -18.39
C GLU A 352 -6.06 -19.39 -19.59
N GLU A 353 -6.30 -18.90 -20.82
CA GLU A 353 -5.89 -19.57 -22.05
C GLU A 353 -4.37 -19.80 -22.12
N ARG A 354 -3.57 -18.80 -21.74
CA ARG A 354 -2.11 -18.93 -21.67
C ARG A 354 -1.68 -19.97 -20.63
N GLY A 355 -2.38 -20.04 -19.48
CA GLY A 355 -2.16 -21.06 -18.46
C GLY A 355 -2.44 -22.47 -18.98
N GLU A 356 -3.53 -22.66 -19.72
CA GLU A 356 -3.88 -23.95 -20.33
C GLU A 356 -2.88 -24.38 -21.42
N VAL A 357 -2.47 -23.47 -22.28
CA VAL A 357 -1.46 -23.75 -23.31
C VAL A 357 -0.17 -24.20 -22.64
N PHE A 358 0.31 -23.44 -21.66
CA PHE A 358 1.52 -23.77 -20.90
C PHE A 358 1.41 -25.13 -20.21
N ARG A 359 0.26 -25.45 -19.59
CA ARG A 359 -0.01 -26.74 -18.95
C ARG A 359 0.11 -27.91 -19.96
N ARG A 360 -0.46 -27.76 -21.17
CA ARG A 360 -0.37 -28.75 -22.24
C ARG A 360 1.07 -28.96 -22.72
N GLU A 361 1.82 -27.87 -22.91
CA GLU A 361 3.24 -27.91 -23.27
C GLU A 361 4.09 -28.63 -22.22
N CYS A 362 3.74 -28.50 -20.95
CA CYS A 362 4.37 -29.23 -19.85
C CYS A 362 3.92 -30.72 -19.74
N GLY A 363 2.97 -31.18 -20.59
CA GLY A 363 2.46 -32.55 -20.56
C GLY A 363 1.59 -32.88 -19.34
N ILE A 364 1.08 -31.87 -18.64
CA ILE A 364 0.24 -32.04 -17.44
C ILE A 364 -1.21 -32.31 -17.90
N LYS A 365 -1.73 -33.50 -17.57
CA LYS A 365 -3.11 -33.91 -17.91
C LYS A 365 -4.13 -33.14 -17.06
N GLU A 366 -5.33 -32.99 -17.62
CA GLU A 366 -6.51 -32.60 -16.85
C GLU A 366 -6.88 -33.72 -15.86
N PHE A 367 -7.29 -33.32 -14.67
CA PHE A 367 -7.84 -34.23 -13.68
C PHE A 367 -9.36 -34.24 -13.77
#